data_87caaff45e4f47e212dea2bcc4f4debd
#
_entry.id   87caaff45e4f47e212dea2bcc4f4debd
#
_cell.length_a   1.000
_cell.length_b   1.000
_cell.length_c   1.000
_cell.angle_alpha   90.00
_cell.angle_beta   90.00
_cell.angle_gamma   90.00
#
_symmetry.space_group_name_H-M   'P 1'
#
loop_
_entity.id
_entity.type
_entity.pdbx_description
1 polymer ?
#
loop_
_entity_poly.entity_id
_entity_poly.type
_entity_poly.pdbx_seq_one_letter_code
_entity_poly.pdbx_strand_id
1 'polypeptide(L)'
;MPDARQQIEEQAAEWMLRLHEGELSEAQQLAFECWKQQGPHYAAAAARMEEVITRMQALRGTRSPARSALSAAFAHQKAHRRKNAVRALLLACSLAIPAAALLVSPYPQQWMADVRNGPGQWQTLQLADGSTLTLNGISAANLHFDAVQRRIELLQGEILVEVAHDPARPFIVQTAQGTLRALGTRFVVKRDGDITVLSMLQSRVAAQSANTQQTLEVDAGTQALLSHDGVRLSGRIDPASINDAWRRHQLVVDNRPLPEVLDEIARHHAAHVQFDRAALQNLRVSAVIPLDDSNHALQLLAQTLPIKVRNFTNWLIFVDRDDSAKK
;
A
#
# COMPACT_ATOMS: atom_id res chain seq x y z
N MET A 1 6.18 10.05 -29.58
CA MET A 1 7.52 10.53 -29.23
C MET A 1 7.40 11.15 -27.84
N PRO A 2 8.20 10.76 -26.85
CA PRO A 2 8.14 11.39 -25.54
C PRO A 2 8.44 12.89 -25.70
N ASP A 3 7.67 13.71 -24.99
CA ASP A 3 7.80 15.17 -25.00
C ASP A 3 9.20 15.52 -24.43
N ALA A 4 9.91 16.44 -25.07
CA ALA A 4 11.26 16.87 -24.68
C ALA A 4 11.33 17.26 -23.18
N ARG A 5 10.21 17.70 -22.62
CA ARG A 5 10.05 18.03 -21.21
C ARG A 5 10.12 16.81 -20.30
N GLN A 6 9.54 15.69 -20.72
CA GLN A 6 9.55 14.42 -20.00
C GLN A 6 10.95 13.81 -19.94
N GLN A 7 11.72 13.93 -21.02
CA GLN A 7 13.13 13.48 -21.05
C GLN A 7 14.02 14.28 -20.09
N ILE A 8 13.81 15.61 -19.97
CA ILE A 8 14.57 16.45 -19.04
C ILE A 8 14.26 16.08 -17.58
N GLU A 9 13.01 15.76 -17.27
CA GLU A 9 12.60 15.36 -15.93
C GLU A 9 13.13 13.96 -15.55
N GLU A 10 13.19 13.02 -16.51
CA GLU A 10 13.82 11.70 -16.31
C GLU A 10 15.33 11.84 -16.06
N GLN A 11 16.02 12.67 -16.82
CA GLN A 11 17.43 12.96 -16.60
C GLN A 11 17.71 13.63 -15.26
N ALA A 12 16.85 14.56 -14.83
CA ALA A 12 16.95 15.18 -13.51
C ALA A 12 16.82 14.14 -12.38
N ALA A 13 15.88 13.20 -12.51
CA ALA A 13 15.70 12.11 -11.56
C ALA A 13 16.92 11.19 -11.49
N GLU A 14 17.50 10.85 -12.64
CA GLU A 14 18.69 10.00 -12.71
C GLU A 14 19.92 10.67 -12.10
N TRP A 15 20.13 11.98 -12.32
CA TRP A 15 21.19 12.75 -11.66
C TRP A 15 21.02 12.80 -10.14
N MET A 16 19.80 13.01 -9.66
CA MET A 16 19.51 13.06 -8.22
C MET A 16 19.67 11.70 -7.54
N LEU A 17 19.33 10.61 -8.23
CA LEU A 17 19.57 9.24 -7.72
C LEU A 17 21.06 9.00 -7.51
N ARG A 18 21.89 9.37 -8.50
CA ARG A 18 23.36 9.25 -8.44
C ARG A 18 23.97 10.14 -7.34
N LEU A 19 23.44 11.35 -7.14
CA LEU A 19 23.82 12.24 -6.03
C LEU A 19 23.53 11.64 -4.65
N HIS A 20 22.52 10.77 -4.54
CA HIS A 20 22.11 10.19 -3.27
C HIS A 20 22.78 8.83 -2.96
N GLU A 21 23.27 8.13 -3.98
CA GLU A 21 23.92 6.80 -3.83
C GLU A 21 25.39 6.86 -3.38
N GLY A 22 26.05 8.02 -3.45
CA GLY A 22 27.43 8.17 -3.00
C GLY A 22 28.05 9.51 -3.34
N GLU A 23 29.30 9.76 -2.88
CA GLU A 23 30.08 10.93 -3.27
C GLU A 23 30.35 10.89 -4.78
N LEU A 24 29.76 11.82 -5.52
CA LEU A 24 30.08 12.02 -6.93
C LEU A 24 31.56 12.33 -7.09
N SER A 25 32.21 11.71 -8.06
CA SER A 25 33.56 12.13 -8.49
C SER A 25 33.53 13.57 -9.01
N GLU A 26 34.65 14.28 -8.94
CA GLU A 26 34.75 15.65 -9.43
C GLU A 26 34.29 15.77 -10.92
N ALA A 27 34.57 14.74 -11.73
CA ALA A 27 34.13 14.69 -13.12
C ALA A 27 32.58 14.59 -13.25
N GLN A 28 31.94 13.87 -12.36
CA GLN A 28 30.46 13.73 -12.34
C GLN A 28 29.76 14.99 -11.82
N GLN A 29 30.38 15.69 -10.86
CA GLN A 29 29.87 16.99 -10.38
C GLN A 29 29.95 18.03 -11.49
N LEU A 30 31.06 18.11 -12.22
CA LEU A 30 31.20 18.98 -13.38
C LEU A 30 30.19 18.64 -14.48
N ALA A 31 29.96 17.37 -14.76
CA ALA A 31 28.99 16.93 -15.76
C ALA A 31 27.54 17.34 -15.36
N PHE A 32 27.19 17.25 -14.08
CA PHE A 32 25.90 17.70 -13.57
C PHE A 32 25.73 19.21 -13.69
N GLU A 33 26.75 20.00 -13.33
CA GLU A 33 26.71 21.45 -13.48
C GLU A 33 26.59 21.86 -14.96
N CYS A 34 27.34 21.22 -15.86
CA CYS A 34 27.22 21.44 -17.32
C CYS A 34 25.80 21.10 -17.82
N TRP A 35 25.20 19.99 -17.30
CA TRP A 35 23.84 19.62 -17.67
C TRP A 35 22.81 20.68 -17.21
N LYS A 36 22.93 21.23 -16.01
CA LYS A 36 22.05 22.32 -15.54
C LYS A 36 22.17 23.59 -16.37
N GLN A 37 23.36 23.87 -16.92
CA GLN A 37 23.63 25.07 -17.75
C GLN A 37 23.12 24.96 -19.18
N GLN A 38 22.60 23.80 -19.62
CA GLN A 38 22.07 23.64 -20.98
C GLN A 38 20.82 24.46 -21.27
N GLY A 39 20.12 24.94 -20.19
CA GLY A 39 19.00 25.83 -20.35
C GLY A 39 18.16 25.98 -19.08
N PRO A 40 17.26 26.99 -19.02
CA PRO A 40 16.45 27.25 -17.84
C PRO A 40 15.52 26.09 -17.45
N HIS A 41 15.14 25.24 -18.41
CA HIS A 41 14.30 24.08 -18.16
C HIS A 41 15.03 22.98 -17.39
N TYR A 42 16.33 22.78 -17.62
CA TYR A 42 17.19 21.83 -16.92
C TYR A 42 17.43 22.23 -15.47
N ALA A 43 17.74 23.51 -15.24
CA ALA A 43 17.91 24.06 -13.90
C ALA A 43 16.62 23.97 -13.08
N ALA A 44 15.47 24.27 -13.71
CA ALA A 44 14.16 24.18 -13.04
C ALA A 44 13.76 22.71 -12.73
N ALA A 45 14.14 21.75 -13.54
CA ALA A 45 13.91 20.32 -13.28
C ALA A 45 14.77 19.84 -12.11
N ALA A 46 16.05 20.21 -12.04
CA ALA A 46 16.93 19.91 -10.91
C ALA A 46 16.38 20.48 -9.59
N ALA A 47 16.00 21.76 -9.57
CA ALA A 47 15.46 22.42 -8.37
C ALA A 47 14.17 21.78 -7.85
N ARG A 48 13.26 21.39 -8.74
CA ARG A 48 12.03 20.66 -8.35
C ARG A 48 12.34 19.32 -7.70
N MET A 49 13.32 18.58 -8.24
CA MET A 49 13.71 17.29 -7.68
C MET A 49 14.38 17.44 -6.30
N GLU A 50 15.20 18.46 -6.11
CA GLU A 50 15.86 18.77 -4.84
C GLU A 50 14.84 19.13 -3.74
N GLU A 51 13.77 19.86 -4.10
CA GLU A 51 12.66 20.16 -3.20
C GLU A 51 11.91 18.89 -2.76
N VAL A 52 11.66 17.95 -3.69
CA VAL A 52 11.00 16.66 -3.39
C VAL A 52 11.84 15.85 -2.41
N ILE A 53 13.14 15.75 -2.63
CA ILE A 53 14.06 15.01 -1.76
C ILE A 53 14.13 15.65 -0.37
N THR A 54 14.19 16.98 -0.30
CA THR A 54 14.22 17.72 0.97
C THR A 54 12.92 17.49 1.76
N ARG A 55 11.76 17.49 1.12
CA ARG A 55 10.48 17.15 1.76
C ARG A 55 10.43 15.70 2.25
N MET A 56 10.95 14.73 1.47
CA MET A 56 11.06 13.34 1.91
C MET A 56 12.00 13.17 3.10
N GLN A 57 13.10 13.92 3.16
CA GLN A 57 14.04 13.91 4.29
C GLN A 57 13.43 14.55 5.55
N ALA A 58 12.65 15.61 5.41
CA ALA A 58 11.93 16.24 6.52
C ALA A 58 10.90 15.28 7.14
N LEU A 59 10.24 14.45 6.35
CA LEU A 59 9.33 13.41 6.83
C LEU A 59 10.06 12.24 7.54
N ARG A 60 11.32 11.99 7.21
CA ARG A 60 12.18 11.02 7.90
C ARG A 60 12.82 11.59 9.19
N GLY A 61 12.82 12.89 9.40
CA GLY A 61 13.55 13.59 10.46
C GLY A 61 12.98 13.45 11.88
N THR A 62 11.85 12.79 12.09
CA THR A 62 11.21 12.63 13.42
C THR A 62 11.63 11.40 14.21
N ARG A 63 12.61 10.61 13.72
CA ARG A 63 13.14 9.47 14.48
C ARG A 63 14.65 9.38 14.35
N SER A 64 15.42 10.00 15.27
CA SER A 64 16.68 9.42 15.72
C SER A 64 17.35 10.17 16.89
N PRO A 65 17.59 9.51 18.04
CA PRO A 65 18.63 9.90 18.99
C PRO A 65 19.95 9.14 18.76
N ALA A 66 20.16 8.45 17.63
CA ALA A 66 21.32 7.57 17.45
C ALA A 66 22.60 8.27 16.91
N ARG A 67 22.53 9.49 16.42
CA ARG A 67 23.71 10.17 15.84
C ARG A 67 24.69 10.77 16.87
N SER A 68 24.23 11.14 18.06
CA SER A 68 25.10 11.70 19.11
C SER A 68 25.94 10.65 19.86
N ALA A 69 25.53 9.40 19.89
CA ALA A 69 26.28 8.32 20.55
C ALA A 69 27.45 7.79 19.70
N LEU A 70 27.38 7.91 18.37
CA LEU A 70 28.45 7.41 17.49
C LEU A 70 29.66 8.36 17.40
N SER A 71 29.48 9.66 17.57
CA SER A 71 30.56 10.64 17.45
C SER A 71 31.50 10.68 18.69
N ALA A 72 31.02 10.26 19.84
CA ALA A 72 31.83 10.23 21.08
C ALA A 72 32.75 9.01 21.20
N ALA A 73 32.47 7.92 20.48
CA ALA A 73 33.24 6.67 20.58
C ALA A 73 34.51 6.63 19.70
N PHE A 74 34.71 7.58 18.79
CA PHE A 74 35.75 7.49 17.76
C PHE A 74 36.96 8.41 17.89
N ALA A 75 37.18 9.05 19.06
CA ALA A 75 38.23 10.08 19.18
C ALA A 75 39.65 9.57 19.48
N HIS A 76 39.91 8.33 19.78
CA HIS A 76 41.28 7.88 20.09
C HIS A 76 41.59 6.42 19.68
N GLN A 77 42.28 6.20 18.62
CA GLN A 77 43.46 5.31 18.44
C GLN A 77 43.86 4.98 16.98
N LYS A 78 45.14 5.34 16.67
CA LYS A 78 46.08 4.90 15.61
C LYS A 78 45.63 4.59 14.15
N ALA A 79 46.17 5.39 13.24
CA ALA A 79 45.73 5.72 11.88
C ALA A 79 45.94 4.68 10.76
N HIS A 80 46.51 3.52 10.91
CA HIS A 80 46.83 2.61 9.79
C HIS A 80 46.09 1.26 9.77
N ARG A 81 45.61 0.76 10.91
CA ARG A 81 44.66 -0.40 10.92
C ARG A 81 43.22 -0.01 10.72
N ARG A 82 42.88 1.28 10.75
CA ARG A 82 41.52 1.82 10.73
C ARG A 82 40.84 1.81 9.36
N LYS A 83 41.55 2.04 8.26
CA LYS A 83 40.93 2.12 6.94
C LYS A 83 40.26 0.81 6.51
N ASN A 84 40.82 -0.32 6.83
CA ASN A 84 40.25 -1.62 6.49
C ASN A 84 39.15 -2.06 7.46
N ALA A 85 39.23 -1.70 8.75
CA ALA A 85 38.17 -1.96 9.73
C ALA A 85 36.93 -1.09 9.50
N VAL A 86 37.10 0.19 9.11
CA VAL A 86 36.00 1.09 8.75
C VAL A 86 35.33 0.64 7.45
N ARG A 87 36.09 0.18 6.46
CA ARG A 87 35.54 -0.38 5.22
C ARG A 87 34.75 -1.68 5.47
N ALA A 88 35.28 -2.56 6.32
CA ALA A 88 34.62 -3.80 6.74
C ALA A 88 33.35 -3.51 7.55
N LEU A 89 33.37 -2.49 8.42
CA LEU A 89 32.19 -2.07 9.20
C LEU A 89 31.13 -1.42 8.29
N LEU A 90 31.53 -0.58 7.34
CA LEU A 90 30.62 0.02 6.36
C LEU A 90 29.98 -1.05 5.44
N LEU A 91 30.78 -2.04 5.01
CA LEU A 91 30.27 -3.19 4.26
C LEU A 91 29.34 -4.07 5.12
N ALA A 92 29.68 -4.31 6.38
CA ALA A 92 28.82 -5.04 7.31
C ALA A 92 27.52 -4.28 7.59
N CYS A 93 27.56 -2.96 7.79
CA CYS A 93 26.38 -2.13 7.99
C CYS A 93 25.54 -2.02 6.71
N SER A 94 26.15 -1.95 5.53
CA SER A 94 25.44 -1.90 4.26
C SER A 94 24.69 -3.20 3.94
N LEU A 95 25.16 -4.34 4.47
CA LEU A 95 24.43 -5.62 4.37
C LEU A 95 23.49 -5.85 5.57
N ALA A 96 23.89 -5.45 6.78
CA ALA A 96 23.10 -5.68 7.99
C ALA A 96 21.85 -4.83 8.07
N ILE A 97 21.90 -3.58 7.59
CA ILE A 97 20.72 -2.69 7.59
C ILE A 97 19.62 -3.20 6.66
N PRO A 98 19.87 -3.55 5.37
CA PRO A 98 18.84 -4.13 4.53
C PRO A 98 18.41 -5.53 4.99
N ALA A 99 19.33 -6.34 5.53
CA ALA A 99 18.98 -7.64 6.11
C ALA A 99 18.08 -7.50 7.35
N ALA A 100 18.40 -6.57 8.26
CA ALA A 100 17.58 -6.27 9.42
C ALA A 100 16.22 -5.65 9.01
N ALA A 101 16.20 -4.79 8.00
CA ALA A 101 14.98 -4.24 7.44
C ALA A 101 14.12 -5.33 6.79
N LEU A 102 14.71 -6.30 6.12
CA LEU A 102 14.04 -7.48 5.58
C LEU A 102 13.48 -8.40 6.67
N LEU A 103 14.21 -8.59 7.77
CA LEU A 103 13.79 -9.48 8.88
C LEU A 103 12.69 -8.87 9.76
N VAL A 104 12.66 -7.54 9.89
CA VAL A 104 11.66 -6.81 10.70
C VAL A 104 10.44 -6.39 9.88
N SER A 105 10.57 -6.40 8.56
CA SER A 105 9.49 -6.04 7.64
C SER A 105 8.45 -7.17 7.55
N PRO A 106 7.14 -6.87 7.50
CA PRO A 106 6.12 -7.87 7.18
C PRO A 106 6.17 -8.37 5.73
N TYR A 107 7.00 -7.76 4.88
CA TYR A 107 7.11 -8.07 3.45
C TYR A 107 7.54 -9.52 3.11
N PRO A 108 8.47 -10.19 3.87
CA PRO A 108 8.86 -11.57 3.53
C PRO A 108 7.70 -12.55 3.53
N GLN A 109 6.77 -12.44 4.49
CA GLN A 109 5.60 -13.34 4.58
C GLN A 109 4.64 -13.16 3.40
N GLN A 110 4.48 -11.94 2.92
CA GLN A 110 3.61 -11.63 1.78
C GLN A 110 4.20 -12.13 0.45
N TRP A 111 5.53 -12.13 0.32
CA TRP A 111 6.23 -12.61 -0.87
C TRP A 111 6.25 -14.14 -0.97
N MET A 112 6.17 -14.82 0.16
CA MET A 112 6.14 -16.28 0.27
C MET A 112 4.70 -16.83 0.36
N ALA A 113 3.67 -15.99 0.20
CA ALA A 113 2.29 -16.40 0.26
C ALA A 113 1.94 -17.40 -0.85
N ASP A 114 1.10 -18.40 -0.52
CA ASP A 114 0.65 -19.44 -1.46
C ASP A 114 -0.10 -18.85 -2.66
N VAL A 115 -0.90 -17.82 -2.41
CA VAL A 115 -1.63 -17.07 -3.43
C VAL A 115 -1.44 -15.58 -3.24
N ARG A 116 -1.14 -14.88 -4.33
CA ARG A 116 -0.95 -13.43 -4.32
C ARG A 116 -1.23 -12.83 -5.69
N ASN A 117 -1.68 -11.59 -5.72
CA ASN A 117 -1.82 -10.81 -6.94
C ASN A 117 -1.12 -9.45 -6.83
N GLY A 118 -0.88 -8.83 -7.99
CA GLY A 118 -0.27 -7.51 -8.11
C GLY A 118 -1.28 -6.37 -8.14
N PRO A 119 -0.78 -5.11 -8.31
CA PRO A 119 -1.65 -3.95 -8.50
C PRO A 119 -2.61 -4.13 -9.67
N GLY A 120 -3.89 -3.78 -9.49
CA GLY A 120 -4.92 -3.86 -10.53
C GLY A 120 -5.27 -5.26 -11.01
N GLN A 121 -4.71 -6.30 -10.40
CA GLN A 121 -5.02 -7.67 -10.77
C GLN A 121 -6.17 -8.22 -9.93
N TRP A 122 -7.11 -8.85 -10.61
CA TRP A 122 -8.16 -9.67 -10.01
C TRP A 122 -7.85 -11.12 -10.29
N GLN A 123 -7.93 -11.97 -9.28
CA GLN A 123 -7.65 -13.39 -9.43
C GLN A 123 -8.72 -14.21 -8.73
N THR A 124 -9.40 -15.08 -9.48
CA THR A 124 -10.38 -16.02 -8.93
C THR A 124 -9.81 -17.43 -8.98
N LEU A 125 -9.86 -18.12 -7.85
CA LEU A 125 -9.35 -19.48 -7.65
C LEU A 125 -10.48 -20.38 -7.15
N GLN A 126 -10.57 -21.57 -7.70
CA GLN A 126 -11.38 -22.64 -7.16
C GLN A 126 -10.53 -23.46 -6.20
N LEU A 127 -10.96 -23.54 -4.95
CA LEU A 127 -10.23 -24.25 -3.90
C LEU A 127 -10.57 -25.75 -3.91
N ALA A 128 -9.71 -26.55 -3.27
CA ALA A 128 -9.85 -28.03 -3.26
C ALA A 128 -11.14 -28.53 -2.57
N ASP A 129 -11.77 -27.71 -1.75
CA ASP A 129 -13.04 -28.01 -1.07
C ASP A 129 -14.29 -27.58 -1.87
N GLY A 130 -14.10 -27.04 -3.10
CA GLY A 130 -15.15 -26.48 -3.94
C GLY A 130 -15.54 -25.04 -3.60
N SER A 131 -14.91 -24.41 -2.60
CA SER A 131 -15.07 -22.99 -2.34
C SER A 131 -14.39 -22.13 -3.40
N THR A 132 -14.87 -20.91 -3.59
CA THR A 132 -14.27 -19.94 -4.51
C THR A 132 -13.65 -18.79 -3.73
N LEU A 133 -12.39 -18.46 -4.07
CA LEU A 133 -11.63 -17.35 -3.52
C LEU A 133 -11.31 -16.35 -4.61
N THR A 134 -11.75 -15.11 -4.50
CA THR A 134 -11.37 -14.02 -5.39
C THR A 134 -10.53 -13.01 -4.63
N LEU A 135 -9.34 -12.73 -5.15
CA LEU A 135 -8.40 -11.72 -4.63
C LEU A 135 -8.58 -10.42 -5.42
N ASN A 136 -8.68 -9.31 -4.69
CA ASN A 136 -8.73 -7.96 -5.21
C ASN A 136 -7.36 -7.27 -5.01
N GLY A 137 -6.87 -6.46 -5.91
CA GLY A 137 -5.57 -5.77 -6.02
C GLY A 137 -4.64 -5.80 -4.81
N ILE A 138 -3.39 -6.17 -5.00
CA ILE A 138 -2.34 -6.30 -3.95
C ILE A 138 -2.82 -7.10 -2.74
N SER A 139 -3.31 -8.32 -2.98
CA SER A 139 -3.72 -9.23 -1.91
C SER A 139 -2.78 -10.43 -1.81
N ALA A 140 -2.61 -10.96 -0.60
CA ALA A 140 -1.78 -12.13 -0.34
C ALA A 140 -2.41 -12.98 0.76
N ALA A 141 -2.48 -14.31 0.54
CA ALA A 141 -3.06 -15.25 1.49
C ALA A 141 -2.34 -16.60 1.46
N ASN A 142 -2.32 -17.29 2.60
CA ASN A 142 -1.90 -18.68 2.73
C ASN A 142 -3.11 -19.60 2.85
N LEU A 143 -3.00 -20.80 2.30
CA LEU A 143 -4.07 -21.79 2.25
C LEU A 143 -3.68 -23.01 3.11
N HIS A 144 -4.37 -23.25 4.19
CA HIS A 144 -4.13 -24.36 5.11
C HIS A 144 -5.40 -25.22 5.22
N PHE A 145 -5.50 -26.21 4.35
CA PHE A 145 -6.65 -27.12 4.30
C PHE A 145 -6.22 -28.51 4.76
N ASP A 146 -6.89 -29.00 5.78
CA ASP A 146 -6.63 -30.33 6.33
C ASP A 146 -7.94 -31.12 6.54
N ALA A 147 -7.87 -32.25 7.22
CA ALA A 147 -9.02 -33.10 7.51
C ALA A 147 -9.97 -32.50 8.56
N VAL A 148 -9.52 -31.50 9.33
CA VAL A 148 -10.26 -30.93 10.48
C VAL A 148 -10.84 -29.57 10.14
N GLN A 149 -10.10 -28.74 9.38
CA GLN A 149 -10.48 -27.36 9.08
C GLN A 149 -10.01 -26.92 7.70
N ARG A 150 -10.65 -25.88 7.19
CA ARG A 150 -10.30 -25.17 5.97
C ARG A 150 -9.94 -23.74 6.35
N ARG A 151 -8.65 -23.41 6.35
CA ARG A 151 -8.18 -22.11 6.83
C ARG A 151 -7.48 -21.34 5.73
N ILE A 152 -7.88 -20.08 5.57
CA ILE A 152 -7.19 -19.06 4.78
C ILE A 152 -6.60 -18.06 5.76
N GLU A 153 -5.31 -17.78 5.68
CA GLU A 153 -4.66 -16.69 6.39
C GLU A 153 -4.49 -15.51 5.45
N LEU A 154 -5.27 -14.44 5.66
CA LEU A 154 -5.18 -13.21 4.88
C LEU A 154 -4.05 -12.35 5.43
N LEU A 155 -2.93 -12.27 4.71
CA LEU A 155 -1.77 -11.50 5.09
C LEU A 155 -1.93 -10.02 4.78
N GLN A 156 -2.53 -9.69 3.63
CA GLN A 156 -2.87 -8.32 3.23
C GLN A 156 -3.94 -8.32 2.15
N GLY A 157 -4.54 -7.14 1.95
CA GLY A 157 -5.45 -6.89 0.84
C GLY A 157 -6.89 -7.26 1.14
N GLU A 158 -7.63 -7.65 0.10
CA GLU A 158 -9.05 -7.88 0.16
C GLU A 158 -9.44 -9.13 -0.63
N ILE A 159 -10.28 -9.96 -0.05
CA ILE A 159 -10.76 -11.20 -0.65
C ILE A 159 -12.28 -11.30 -0.57
N LEU A 160 -12.89 -11.82 -1.62
CA LEU A 160 -14.25 -12.33 -1.62
C LEU A 160 -14.20 -13.85 -1.51
N VAL A 161 -14.88 -14.40 -0.53
CA VAL A 161 -14.96 -15.84 -0.29
C VAL A 161 -16.40 -16.31 -0.48
N GLU A 162 -16.55 -17.34 -1.31
CA GLU A 162 -17.79 -18.09 -1.46
C GLU A 162 -17.54 -19.51 -0.97
N VAL A 163 -18.03 -19.80 0.23
CA VAL A 163 -17.72 -21.03 0.96
C VAL A 163 -18.67 -22.15 0.56
N ALA A 164 -18.13 -23.27 0.08
CA ALA A 164 -18.88 -24.49 -0.11
C ALA A 164 -19.36 -25.03 1.23
N HIS A 165 -20.63 -25.48 1.27
CA HIS A 165 -21.24 -26.00 2.48
C HIS A 165 -20.60 -27.31 2.91
N ASP A 166 -19.93 -27.31 4.07
CA ASP A 166 -19.32 -28.50 4.69
C ASP A 166 -19.40 -28.32 6.22
N PRO A 167 -20.41 -28.88 6.87
CA PRO A 167 -20.60 -28.74 8.33
C PRO A 167 -19.56 -29.51 9.14
N ALA A 168 -18.89 -30.51 8.56
CA ALA A 168 -17.88 -31.30 9.25
C ALA A 168 -16.55 -30.53 9.42
N ARG A 169 -16.24 -29.63 8.51
CA ARG A 169 -15.00 -28.86 8.54
C ARG A 169 -15.31 -27.36 8.46
N PRO A 170 -15.14 -26.60 9.55
CA PRO A 170 -15.34 -25.16 9.51
C PRO A 170 -14.38 -24.49 8.52
N PHE A 171 -14.89 -23.46 7.83
CA PHE A 171 -14.07 -22.58 7.01
C PHE A 171 -13.67 -21.38 7.86
N ILE A 172 -12.37 -21.10 7.94
CA ILE A 172 -11.82 -20.04 8.80
C ILE A 172 -11.01 -19.09 7.94
N VAL A 173 -11.34 -17.80 7.99
CA VAL A 173 -10.43 -16.74 7.52
C VAL A 173 -9.76 -16.15 8.75
N GLN A 174 -8.43 -16.27 8.79
CA GLN A 174 -7.58 -15.73 9.85
C GLN A 174 -6.92 -14.44 9.36
N THR A 175 -6.89 -13.43 10.20
CA THR A 175 -6.13 -12.20 10.03
C THR A 175 -5.29 -11.92 11.27
N ALA A 176 -4.44 -10.91 11.25
CA ALA A 176 -3.70 -10.50 12.45
C ALA A 176 -4.66 -10.04 13.58
N GLN A 177 -5.83 -9.50 13.23
CA GLN A 177 -6.80 -8.95 14.17
C GLN A 177 -7.77 -9.99 14.75
N GLY A 178 -7.86 -11.19 14.14
CA GLY A 178 -8.75 -12.23 14.64
C GLY A 178 -9.14 -13.28 13.61
N THR A 179 -10.19 -14.03 13.91
CA THR A 179 -10.67 -15.12 13.08
C THR A 179 -12.14 -14.96 12.72
N LEU A 180 -12.48 -15.39 11.52
CA LEU A 180 -13.83 -15.37 10.94
C LEU A 180 -14.21 -16.81 10.60
N ARG A 181 -15.20 -17.38 11.29
CA ARG A 181 -15.64 -18.77 11.10
C ARG A 181 -16.94 -18.82 10.32
N ALA A 182 -16.93 -19.53 9.21
CA ALA A 182 -18.04 -19.72 8.29
C ALA A 182 -18.41 -21.19 8.12
N LEU A 183 -19.68 -21.48 7.79
CA LEU A 183 -20.16 -22.85 7.54
C LEU A 183 -20.74 -23.05 6.12
N GLY A 184 -20.90 -21.98 5.37
CA GLY A 184 -21.50 -21.95 4.04
C GLY A 184 -22.08 -20.57 3.81
N THR A 185 -21.22 -19.65 3.37
CA THR A 185 -21.49 -18.21 3.40
C THR A 185 -20.79 -17.53 2.25
N ARG A 186 -21.21 -16.30 1.91
CA ARG A 186 -20.50 -15.41 0.99
C ARG A 186 -20.22 -14.09 1.68
N PHE A 187 -18.95 -13.68 1.70
CA PHE A 187 -18.51 -12.50 2.42
C PHE A 187 -17.20 -11.94 1.86
N VAL A 188 -16.97 -10.67 2.12
CA VAL A 188 -15.73 -9.97 1.79
C VAL A 188 -14.95 -9.72 3.08
N VAL A 189 -13.65 -9.96 3.04
CA VAL A 189 -12.71 -9.64 4.11
C VAL A 189 -11.64 -8.72 3.57
N LYS A 190 -11.50 -7.55 4.16
CA LYS A 190 -10.46 -6.58 3.84
C LYS A 190 -9.58 -6.35 5.06
N ARG A 191 -8.28 -6.50 4.88
CA ARG A 191 -7.30 -6.09 5.89
C ARG A 191 -6.84 -4.67 5.60
N ASP A 192 -7.10 -3.74 6.53
CA ASP A 192 -6.81 -2.31 6.40
C ASP A 192 -6.02 -1.84 7.64
N GLY A 193 -4.69 -1.88 7.54
CA GLY A 193 -3.79 -1.58 8.64
C GLY A 193 -4.03 -2.51 9.85
N ASP A 194 -4.41 -1.91 10.97
CA ASP A 194 -4.69 -2.60 12.25
C ASP A 194 -6.15 -3.04 12.41
N ILE A 195 -6.93 -2.97 11.33
CA ILE A 195 -8.34 -3.33 11.33
C ILE A 195 -8.60 -4.36 10.22
N THR A 196 -9.45 -5.34 10.52
CA THR A 196 -10.07 -6.20 9.52
C THR A 196 -11.53 -5.82 9.36
N VAL A 197 -11.95 -5.56 8.13
CA VAL A 197 -13.33 -5.25 7.76
C VAL A 197 -13.96 -6.52 7.20
N LEU A 198 -15.08 -6.95 7.80
CA LEU A 198 -15.92 -8.04 7.34
C LEU A 198 -17.21 -7.46 6.76
N SER A 199 -17.50 -7.75 5.49
CA SER A 199 -18.78 -7.40 4.85
C SER A 199 -19.55 -8.67 4.52
N MET A 200 -20.69 -8.89 5.18
CA MET A 200 -21.49 -10.10 5.03
C MET A 200 -22.48 -9.99 3.89
N LEU A 201 -22.32 -10.85 2.87
CA LEU A 201 -23.19 -10.85 1.68
C LEU A 201 -24.28 -11.90 1.77
N GLN A 202 -24.00 -13.07 2.36
CA GLN A 202 -24.98 -14.14 2.49
C GLN A 202 -24.73 -14.95 3.77
N SER A 203 -25.83 -15.34 4.46
CA SER A 203 -25.78 -16.13 5.68
C SER A 203 -25.13 -15.39 6.85
N ARG A 204 -24.31 -16.04 7.68
CA ARG A 204 -23.65 -15.44 8.84
C ARG A 204 -22.24 -15.97 9.05
N VAL A 205 -21.41 -15.20 9.74
CA VAL A 205 -20.04 -15.54 10.18
C VAL A 205 -19.90 -15.22 11.66
N ALA A 206 -19.25 -16.10 12.40
CA ALA A 206 -18.80 -15.82 13.77
C ALA A 206 -17.42 -15.17 13.69
N ALA A 207 -17.32 -13.91 14.13
CA ALA A 207 -16.10 -13.12 14.17
C ALA A 207 -15.56 -13.08 15.60
N GLN A 208 -14.28 -13.41 15.79
CA GLN A 208 -13.60 -13.42 17.07
C GLN A 208 -12.30 -12.61 16.99
N SER A 209 -12.08 -11.70 17.93
CA SER A 209 -10.87 -10.90 18.02
C SER A 209 -9.68 -11.71 18.54
N ALA A 210 -8.45 -11.31 18.18
CA ALA A 210 -7.23 -12.03 18.53
C ALA A 210 -6.92 -12.02 20.05
N ASN A 211 -7.13 -10.88 20.73
CA ASN A 211 -6.73 -10.71 22.13
C ASN A 211 -7.86 -10.97 23.13
N THR A 212 -9.09 -10.96 22.67
CA THR A 212 -10.25 -11.18 23.53
C THR A 212 -11.00 -12.43 23.10
N GLN A 213 -11.71 -13.07 24.04
CA GLN A 213 -12.59 -14.20 23.73
C GLN A 213 -13.95 -13.73 23.17
N GLN A 214 -14.09 -12.43 22.91
CA GLN A 214 -15.33 -11.88 22.39
C GLN A 214 -15.61 -12.43 21.00
N THR A 215 -16.73 -13.10 20.87
CA THR A 215 -17.25 -13.59 19.59
C THR A 215 -18.54 -12.86 19.26
N LEU A 216 -18.67 -12.39 18.03
CA LEU A 216 -19.86 -11.72 17.53
C LEU A 216 -20.32 -12.43 16.24
N GLU A 217 -21.61 -12.78 16.20
CA GLU A 217 -22.24 -13.24 14.95
C GLU A 217 -22.58 -12.04 14.09
N VAL A 218 -22.16 -12.08 12.83
CA VAL A 218 -22.40 -11.03 11.84
C VAL A 218 -23.29 -11.59 10.75
N ASP A 219 -24.50 -11.06 10.64
CA ASP A 219 -25.49 -11.51 9.66
C ASP A 219 -25.35 -10.81 8.30
N ALA A 220 -25.91 -11.42 7.26
CA ALA A 220 -25.96 -10.84 5.92
C ALA A 220 -26.54 -9.40 5.94
N GLY A 221 -25.97 -8.54 5.06
CA GLY A 221 -26.35 -7.13 5.00
C GLY A 221 -25.70 -6.26 6.09
N THR A 222 -24.74 -6.81 6.85
CA THR A 222 -24.06 -6.09 7.91
C THR A 222 -22.55 -6.08 7.67
N GLN A 223 -21.91 -5.00 8.10
CA GLN A 223 -20.46 -4.86 8.14
C GLN A 223 -19.97 -4.85 9.59
N ALA A 224 -18.85 -5.52 9.85
CA ALA A 224 -18.19 -5.51 11.15
C ALA A 224 -16.72 -5.13 11.01
N LEU A 225 -16.19 -4.53 12.06
CA LEU A 225 -14.77 -4.17 12.19
C LEU A 225 -14.18 -5.03 13.31
N LEU A 226 -13.07 -5.71 12.98
CA LEU A 226 -12.27 -6.45 13.94
C LEU A 226 -10.98 -5.65 14.19
N SER A 227 -10.68 -5.45 15.46
CA SER A 227 -9.39 -4.97 15.94
C SER A 227 -8.80 -6.01 16.90
N HIS A 228 -7.58 -5.80 17.36
CA HIS A 228 -7.00 -6.67 18.40
C HIS A 228 -7.84 -6.72 19.67
N ASP A 229 -8.53 -5.62 19.99
CA ASP A 229 -9.24 -5.45 21.27
C ASP A 229 -10.72 -5.82 21.21
N GLY A 230 -11.27 -6.12 20.05
CA GLY A 230 -12.66 -6.51 19.94
C GLY A 230 -13.24 -6.52 18.54
N VAL A 231 -14.51 -6.93 18.48
CA VAL A 231 -15.34 -6.95 17.29
C VAL A 231 -16.53 -6.03 17.50
N ARG A 232 -16.85 -5.19 16.53
CA ARG A 232 -18.02 -4.30 16.56
C ARG A 232 -18.71 -4.20 15.21
N LEU A 233 -20.01 -4.08 15.20
CA LEU A 233 -20.76 -3.76 13.98
C LEU A 233 -20.46 -2.31 13.57
N SER A 234 -20.23 -2.08 12.27
CA SER A 234 -19.94 -0.74 11.75
C SER A 234 -21.08 -0.13 10.95
N GLY A 235 -21.98 -0.95 10.42
CA GLY A 235 -23.12 -0.45 9.66
C GLY A 235 -23.83 -1.53 8.86
N ARG A 236 -24.84 -1.09 8.12
CA ARG A 236 -25.53 -1.92 7.13
C ARG A 236 -24.92 -1.71 5.77
N ILE A 237 -24.92 -2.75 4.97
CA ILE A 237 -24.48 -2.75 3.58
C ILE A 237 -25.57 -3.33 2.68
N ASP A 238 -25.51 -3.00 1.40
CA ASP A 238 -26.32 -3.70 0.39
C ASP A 238 -25.49 -4.83 -0.25
N PRO A 239 -25.80 -6.10 0.05
CA PRO A 239 -25.10 -7.24 -0.52
C PRO A 239 -25.14 -7.29 -2.05
N ALA A 240 -26.25 -6.85 -2.68
CA ALA A 240 -26.39 -6.86 -4.13
C ALA A 240 -25.41 -5.88 -4.76
N SER A 241 -25.32 -4.66 -4.23
CA SER A 241 -24.39 -3.63 -4.70
C SER A 241 -22.93 -4.10 -4.60
N ILE A 242 -22.53 -4.71 -3.48
CA ILE A 242 -21.15 -5.23 -3.31
C ILE A 242 -20.89 -6.39 -4.28
N ASN A 243 -21.83 -7.34 -4.43
CA ASN A 243 -21.71 -8.42 -5.40
C ASN A 243 -21.51 -7.92 -6.83
N ASP A 244 -22.31 -6.94 -7.23
CA ASP A 244 -22.19 -6.34 -8.57
C ASP A 244 -20.89 -5.57 -8.75
N ALA A 245 -20.43 -4.85 -7.72
CA ALA A 245 -19.16 -4.16 -7.71
C ALA A 245 -17.99 -5.13 -7.92
N TRP A 246 -17.96 -6.25 -7.20
CA TRP A 246 -16.94 -7.29 -7.36
C TRP A 246 -16.98 -7.95 -8.74
N ARG A 247 -18.16 -8.22 -9.27
CA ARG A 247 -18.30 -8.83 -10.61
C ARG A 247 -17.88 -7.92 -11.74
N ARG A 248 -18.00 -6.60 -11.55
CA ARG A 248 -17.65 -5.58 -12.55
C ARG A 248 -16.32 -4.90 -12.27
N HIS A 249 -15.57 -5.36 -11.27
CA HIS A 249 -14.32 -4.75 -10.82
C HIS A 249 -14.47 -3.24 -10.55
N GLN A 250 -15.49 -2.87 -9.79
CA GLN A 250 -15.84 -1.49 -9.48
C GLN A 250 -15.76 -1.23 -7.98
N LEU A 251 -15.40 -0.02 -7.63
CA LEU A 251 -15.51 0.52 -6.28
C LEU A 251 -16.78 1.36 -6.19
N VAL A 252 -17.71 0.93 -5.35
CA VAL A 252 -18.90 1.72 -5.02
C VAL A 252 -18.64 2.47 -3.74
N VAL A 253 -18.71 3.79 -3.78
CA VAL A 253 -18.51 4.67 -2.64
C VAL A 253 -19.71 5.61 -2.48
N ASP A 254 -20.12 5.78 -1.24
CA ASP A 254 -21.16 6.75 -0.88
C ASP A 254 -20.66 7.61 0.28
N ASN A 255 -20.58 8.92 0.03
CA ASN A 255 -20.17 9.94 0.99
C ASN A 255 -18.87 9.61 1.74
N ARG A 256 -17.87 9.02 1.06
CA ARG A 256 -16.56 8.66 1.67
C ARG A 256 -15.55 9.79 1.51
N PRO A 257 -14.64 10.00 2.49
CA PRO A 257 -13.52 10.92 2.34
C PRO A 257 -12.66 10.56 1.14
N LEU A 258 -12.27 11.56 0.33
CA LEU A 258 -11.44 11.33 -0.86
C LEU A 258 -10.12 10.59 -0.55
N PRO A 259 -9.38 10.85 0.55
CA PRO A 259 -8.18 10.08 0.88
C PRO A 259 -8.40 8.58 0.96
N GLU A 260 -9.52 8.11 1.51
CA GLU A 260 -9.86 6.69 1.57
C GLU A 260 -10.14 6.09 0.18
N VAL A 261 -10.77 6.88 -0.69
CA VAL A 261 -11.04 6.48 -2.07
C VAL A 261 -9.74 6.42 -2.88
N LEU A 262 -8.83 7.36 -2.66
CA LEU A 262 -7.51 7.36 -3.30
C LEU A 262 -6.64 6.19 -2.85
N ASP A 263 -6.69 5.80 -1.57
CA ASP A 263 -5.99 4.60 -1.08
C ASP A 263 -6.49 3.34 -1.81
N GLU A 264 -7.80 3.25 -2.03
CA GLU A 264 -8.38 2.10 -2.72
C GLU A 264 -7.96 2.07 -4.19
N ILE A 265 -8.02 3.22 -4.90
CA ILE A 265 -7.55 3.32 -6.28
C ILE A 265 -6.03 3.03 -6.36
N ALA A 266 -5.24 3.49 -5.39
CA ALA A 266 -3.79 3.26 -5.34
C ALA A 266 -3.44 1.77 -5.27
N ARG A 267 -4.26 0.93 -4.63
CA ARG A 267 -4.07 -0.53 -4.63
C ARG A 267 -4.23 -1.15 -6.03
N HIS A 268 -4.93 -0.47 -6.92
CA HIS A 268 -5.15 -0.88 -8.30
C HIS A 268 -4.22 -0.19 -9.28
N HIS A 269 -3.34 0.70 -8.81
CA HIS A 269 -2.43 1.45 -9.66
C HIS A 269 -1.01 0.91 -9.58
N ALA A 270 -0.35 0.74 -10.76
CA ALA A 270 1.05 0.29 -10.80
C ALA A 270 2.02 1.36 -10.27
N ALA A 271 1.71 2.64 -10.47
CA ALA A 271 2.48 3.74 -9.90
C ALA A 271 2.05 4.05 -8.47
N HIS A 272 2.98 4.54 -7.67
CA HIS A 272 2.69 5.03 -6.33
C HIS A 272 1.89 6.34 -6.42
N VAL A 273 0.72 6.38 -5.78
CA VAL A 273 -0.14 7.57 -5.72
C VAL A 273 0.15 8.31 -4.42
N GLN A 274 0.69 9.52 -4.53
CA GLN A 274 1.05 10.37 -3.41
C GLN A 274 0.07 11.54 -3.28
N PHE A 275 -0.45 11.78 -2.08
CA PHE A 275 -1.37 12.88 -1.80
C PHE A 275 -1.28 13.34 -0.35
N ASP A 276 -1.67 14.60 -0.10
CA ASP A 276 -1.82 15.16 1.25
C ASP A 276 -3.21 14.82 1.80
N ARG A 277 -3.24 13.88 2.76
CA ARG A 277 -4.49 13.46 3.41
C ARG A 277 -5.23 14.61 4.08
N ALA A 278 -4.51 15.52 4.75
CA ALA A 278 -5.11 16.62 5.48
C ALA A 278 -5.77 17.61 4.53
N ALA A 279 -5.14 17.92 3.40
CA ALA A 279 -5.66 18.85 2.40
C ALA A 279 -6.93 18.31 1.71
N LEU A 280 -7.04 16.96 1.56
CA LEU A 280 -8.13 16.31 0.83
C LEU A 280 -9.23 15.75 1.75
N GLN A 281 -9.05 15.72 3.07
CA GLN A 281 -9.95 15.05 4.01
C GLN A 281 -11.39 15.54 3.98
N ASN A 282 -11.60 16.82 3.63
CA ASN A 282 -12.93 17.43 3.58
C ASN A 282 -13.68 17.19 2.26
N LEU A 283 -13.01 16.63 1.25
CA LEU A 283 -13.66 16.27 -0.01
C LEU A 283 -14.33 14.92 0.15
N ARG A 284 -15.61 14.86 -0.24
CA ARG A 284 -16.44 13.65 -0.17
C ARG A 284 -16.75 13.15 -1.57
N VAL A 285 -16.77 11.82 -1.71
CA VAL A 285 -17.02 11.13 -2.98
C VAL A 285 -18.24 10.22 -2.83
N SER A 286 -19.18 10.34 -3.77
CA SER A 286 -20.24 9.37 -4.01
C SER A 286 -20.19 9.03 -5.50
N ALA A 287 -19.70 7.84 -5.83
CA ALA A 287 -19.45 7.41 -7.20
C ALA A 287 -19.34 5.89 -7.34
N VAL A 288 -19.50 5.41 -8.56
CA VAL A 288 -19.08 4.07 -8.98
C VAL A 288 -17.83 4.23 -9.86
N ILE A 289 -16.71 3.70 -9.38
CA ILE A 289 -15.38 3.93 -9.95
C ILE A 289 -14.87 2.61 -10.54
N PRO A 290 -14.53 2.55 -11.86
CA PRO A 290 -13.90 1.36 -12.43
C PRO A 290 -12.48 1.20 -11.89
N LEU A 291 -12.13 -0.03 -11.46
CA LEU A 291 -10.81 -0.35 -10.92
C LEU A 291 -9.88 -1.04 -11.94
N ASP A 292 -10.43 -1.48 -13.07
CA ASP A 292 -9.64 -2.08 -14.16
C ASP A 292 -8.74 -1.05 -14.85
N ASP A 293 -9.14 0.23 -14.85
CA ASP A 293 -8.34 1.35 -15.34
C ASP A 293 -8.24 2.44 -14.28
N SER A 294 -7.26 2.29 -13.40
CA SER A 294 -7.01 3.22 -12.30
C SER A 294 -6.58 4.62 -12.76
N ASN A 295 -5.97 4.75 -13.95
CA ASN A 295 -5.67 6.06 -14.55
C ASN A 295 -6.96 6.80 -14.92
N HIS A 296 -7.88 6.10 -15.57
CA HIS A 296 -9.18 6.65 -15.89
C HIS A 296 -9.98 7.00 -14.63
N ALA A 297 -9.92 6.17 -13.61
CA ALA A 297 -10.53 6.44 -12.31
C ALA A 297 -10.02 7.75 -11.68
N LEU A 298 -8.70 7.99 -11.67
CA LEU A 298 -8.12 9.25 -11.18
C LEU A 298 -8.54 10.46 -12.02
N GLN A 299 -8.62 10.31 -13.34
CA GLN A 299 -9.08 11.37 -14.23
C GLN A 299 -10.56 11.73 -14.00
N LEU A 300 -11.44 10.75 -13.79
CA LEU A 300 -12.86 10.99 -13.46
C LEU A 300 -13.00 11.78 -12.16
N LEU A 301 -12.20 11.44 -11.14
CA LEU A 301 -12.17 12.19 -9.88
C LEU A 301 -11.69 13.64 -10.10
N ALA A 302 -10.66 13.85 -10.94
CA ALA A 302 -10.15 15.19 -11.24
C ALA A 302 -11.12 16.06 -12.05
N GLN A 303 -12.04 15.44 -12.82
CA GLN A 303 -13.08 16.17 -13.54
C GLN A 303 -14.25 16.61 -12.65
N THR A 304 -14.49 15.88 -11.55
CA THR A 304 -15.66 16.10 -10.67
C THR A 304 -15.33 16.81 -9.36
N LEU A 305 -14.07 16.76 -8.93
CA LEU A 305 -13.60 17.31 -7.66
C LEU A 305 -12.52 18.36 -7.91
N PRO A 306 -12.34 19.33 -6.99
CA PRO A 306 -11.29 20.35 -7.09
C PRO A 306 -9.92 19.75 -6.75
N ILE A 307 -9.45 18.85 -7.59
CA ILE A 307 -8.13 18.19 -7.49
C ILE A 307 -7.39 18.22 -8.82
N LYS A 308 -6.08 18.17 -8.76
CA LYS A 308 -5.18 18.02 -9.90
C LYS A 308 -4.40 16.73 -9.79
N VAL A 309 -4.47 15.90 -10.82
CA VAL A 309 -3.67 14.68 -10.95
C VAL A 309 -2.49 14.99 -11.86
N ARG A 310 -1.27 14.80 -11.34
CA ARG A 310 -0.03 15.05 -12.07
C ARG A 310 0.80 13.76 -12.10
N ASN A 311 1.02 13.22 -13.30
CA ASN A 311 1.94 12.13 -13.50
C ASN A 311 3.36 12.71 -13.51
N PHE A 312 4.14 12.42 -12.48
CA PHE A 312 5.52 12.90 -12.36
C PHE A 312 6.47 11.96 -13.10
N THR A 313 6.26 10.66 -12.97
CA THR A 313 6.95 9.59 -13.70
C THR A 313 5.98 8.44 -13.96
N ASN A 314 6.41 7.40 -14.68
CA ASN A 314 5.60 6.19 -14.89
C ASN A 314 5.32 5.41 -13.59
N TRP A 315 6.00 5.74 -12.48
CA TRP A 315 5.89 5.07 -11.20
C TRP A 315 5.43 5.98 -10.04
N LEU A 316 5.18 7.29 -10.29
CA LEU A 316 4.79 8.26 -9.26
C LEU A 316 3.75 9.25 -9.78
N ILE A 317 2.62 9.31 -9.10
CA ILE A 317 1.49 10.22 -9.36
C ILE A 317 1.26 11.07 -8.13
N PHE A 318 1.06 12.38 -8.33
CA PHE A 318 0.63 13.30 -7.29
C PHE A 318 -0.83 13.69 -7.48
N VAL A 319 -1.57 13.68 -6.39
CA VAL A 319 -2.94 14.21 -6.34
C VAL A 319 -2.96 15.36 -5.35
N ASP A 320 -3.09 16.56 -5.88
CA ASP A 320 -3.11 17.80 -5.09
C ASP A 320 -4.50 18.43 -5.12
N ARG A 321 -4.81 19.26 -4.13
CA ARG A 321 -6.01 20.09 -4.17
C ARG A 321 -5.85 21.18 -5.24
N ASP A 322 -6.90 21.40 -6.03
CA ASP A 322 -6.95 22.52 -6.99
C ASP A 322 -7.58 23.75 -6.32
N ASP A 323 -6.75 24.67 -5.82
CA ASP A 323 -7.21 25.92 -5.22
C ASP A 323 -7.66 26.96 -6.28
N SER A 324 -7.42 26.69 -7.58
CA SER A 324 -7.84 27.59 -8.66
C SER A 324 -9.33 27.51 -8.99
N ALA A 325 -10.06 26.50 -8.52
CA ALA A 325 -11.50 26.33 -8.71
C ALA A 325 -12.38 27.21 -7.78
N LYS A 326 -11.77 28.09 -6.97
CA LYS A 326 -12.46 29.02 -6.06
C LYS A 326 -12.60 30.43 -6.65
N LYS A 327 -12.79 30.60 -7.95
CA LYS A 327 -13.16 31.89 -8.54
C LYS A 327 -14.52 31.82 -9.22
#